data_a236f7b1cfbfcbe340f1d96d20362edd
#
_entry.id   a236f7b1cfbfcbe340f1d96d20362edd
#
_cell.length_a   1.000
_cell.length_b   1.000
_cell.length_c   1.000
_cell.angle_alpha   90.00
_cell.angle_beta   90.00
_cell.angle_gamma   90.00
#
_symmetry.space_group_name_H-M   'P 1'
#
loop_
_entity.id
_entity.type
_entity.pdbx_description
1 polymer ?
#
loop_
_entity_poly.entity_id
_entity_poly.type
_entity_poly.pdbx_seq_one_letter_code
_entity_poly.pdbx_strand_id
1 'polypeptide(L)'
;MESFRLAQKMGADGIELDVHLTRDGKILVTHDENVRRVTGVDAQVSSLTLAEAQALDACNGMEAYRGARLPALCEVLDFLKGNGMTLNIELKTGEVLYPGLEEKTVEMVHRFGLADRVLYSSFNHYSLVLVRKVDPQAKIGLLYSEAMVDPALYAQHLRADAIHPEYRTLAVPGAVEGCKRANVRIHPWTVNAESDMRALCGIPCEAIITNHPDIARRVVDEAQKA
;
A
#
# COMPACT_ATOMS: atom_id res chain seq x y z
N MET A 1 2.60 14.13 -1.73
CA MET A 1 2.83 14.11 -3.20
C MET A 1 4.31 14.01 -3.57
N GLU A 2 5.19 14.64 -2.83
CA GLU A 2 6.63 14.70 -3.12
C GLU A 2 7.29 13.32 -3.14
N SER A 3 6.95 12.45 -2.19
CA SER A 3 7.43 11.06 -2.13
C SER A 3 7.01 10.24 -3.37
N PHE A 4 5.78 10.40 -3.84
CA PHE A 4 5.28 9.68 -5.02
C PHE A 4 5.97 10.14 -6.32
N ARG A 5 6.19 11.46 -6.48
CA ARG A 5 6.96 11.98 -7.60
C ARG A 5 8.42 11.52 -7.55
N LEU A 6 8.99 11.45 -6.35
CA LEU A 6 10.36 10.96 -6.18
C LEU A 6 10.46 9.47 -6.50
N ALA A 7 9.53 8.64 -6.04
CA ALA A 7 9.46 7.21 -6.37
C ALA A 7 9.38 6.99 -7.90
N GLN A 8 8.52 7.74 -8.60
CA GLN A 8 8.45 7.71 -10.07
C GLN A 8 9.80 8.06 -10.70
N LYS A 9 10.46 9.14 -10.24
CA LYS A 9 11.77 9.57 -10.74
C LYS A 9 12.86 8.52 -10.49
N MET A 10 12.75 7.75 -9.41
CA MET A 10 13.67 6.66 -9.05
C MET A 10 13.37 5.36 -9.80
N GLY A 11 12.33 5.31 -10.65
CA GLY A 11 12.02 4.15 -11.48
C GLY A 11 11.19 3.07 -10.77
N ALA A 12 10.42 3.44 -9.74
CA ALA A 12 9.46 2.53 -9.13
C ALA A 12 8.38 2.11 -10.14
N ASP A 13 8.00 0.84 -10.17
CA ASP A 13 6.93 0.30 -11.02
C ASP A 13 5.53 0.64 -10.47
N GLY A 14 5.46 0.93 -9.17
CA GLY A 14 4.24 1.28 -8.47
C GLY A 14 4.52 2.05 -7.19
N ILE A 15 3.44 2.50 -6.56
CA ILE A 15 3.46 3.11 -5.23
C ILE A 15 2.50 2.37 -4.31
N GLU A 16 2.79 2.43 -3.03
CA GLU A 16 1.91 2.00 -1.96
C GLU A 16 1.55 3.22 -1.12
N LEU A 17 0.32 3.26 -0.62
CA LEU A 17 -0.18 4.31 0.25
C LEU A 17 -1.30 3.82 1.17
N ASP A 18 -1.49 4.55 2.27
CA ASP A 18 -2.49 4.28 3.28
C ASP A 18 -3.62 5.31 3.24
N VAL A 19 -4.85 4.87 3.42
CA VAL A 19 -6.03 5.72 3.37
C VAL A 19 -6.86 5.68 4.64
N HIS A 20 -7.36 6.86 5.02
CA HIS A 20 -8.25 7.10 6.15
C HIS A 20 -9.44 7.99 5.73
N LEU A 21 -10.54 7.97 6.50
CA LEU A 21 -11.62 8.95 6.34
C LEU A 21 -11.43 10.13 7.31
N THR A 22 -11.53 11.33 6.76
CA THR A 22 -11.64 12.56 7.54
C THR A 22 -13.06 12.71 8.13
N ARG A 23 -13.23 13.64 9.07
CA ARG A 23 -14.53 13.96 9.70
C ARG A 23 -15.62 14.31 8.68
N ASP A 24 -15.27 14.96 7.58
CA ASP A 24 -16.19 15.31 6.48
C ASP A 24 -16.28 14.21 5.41
N GLY A 25 -15.78 13.00 5.71
CA GLY A 25 -15.91 11.81 4.88
C GLY A 25 -15.13 11.86 3.56
N LYS A 26 -14.02 12.60 3.53
CA LYS A 26 -13.05 12.60 2.42
C LYS A 26 -11.95 11.59 2.69
N ILE A 27 -11.30 11.12 1.65
CA ILE A 27 -10.21 10.14 1.77
C ILE A 27 -8.87 10.89 1.79
N LEU A 28 -8.19 10.83 2.94
CA LEU A 28 -6.87 11.38 3.17
C LEU A 28 -5.82 10.28 3.05
N VAL A 29 -4.66 10.63 2.50
CA VAL A 29 -3.50 9.72 2.39
C VAL A 29 -2.47 10.09 3.45
N THR A 30 -2.28 9.20 4.41
CA THR A 30 -1.24 9.25 5.46
C THR A 30 -1.11 7.88 6.09
N HIS A 31 0.08 7.54 6.63
CA HIS A 31 0.29 6.22 7.23
C HIS A 31 -0.43 6.06 8.57
N ASP A 32 -0.25 7.04 9.48
CA ASP A 32 -0.74 6.93 10.85
C ASP A 32 -2.17 7.49 10.96
N GLU A 33 -2.97 6.97 11.89
CA GLU A 33 -4.28 7.49 12.29
C GLU A 33 -4.19 8.90 12.90
N ASN A 34 -3.02 9.22 13.49
CA ASN A 34 -2.70 10.53 14.07
C ASN A 34 -1.64 11.25 13.22
N VAL A 35 -1.94 12.46 12.77
CA VAL A 35 -1.06 13.23 11.89
C VAL A 35 0.22 13.76 12.55
N ARG A 36 0.40 13.54 13.86
CA ARG A 36 1.47 14.13 14.68
C ARG A 36 2.87 13.84 14.14
N ARG A 37 3.14 12.61 13.71
CA ARG A 37 4.49 12.23 13.25
C ARG A 37 4.97 13.08 12.07
N VAL A 38 4.09 13.42 11.15
CA VAL A 38 4.45 14.13 9.92
C VAL A 38 4.20 15.63 9.98
N THR A 39 3.30 16.10 10.88
CA THR A 39 2.93 17.53 10.98
C THR A 39 3.34 18.20 12.29
N GLY A 40 3.66 17.42 13.33
CA GLY A 40 3.87 17.92 14.69
C GLY A 40 2.58 18.22 15.46
N VAL A 41 1.41 18.19 14.83
CA VAL A 41 0.11 18.49 15.44
C VAL A 41 -0.54 17.20 15.93
N ASP A 42 -0.89 17.14 17.20
CA ASP A 42 -1.55 15.97 17.81
C ASP A 42 -3.05 15.99 17.49
N ALA A 43 -3.43 15.33 16.39
CA ALA A 43 -4.82 15.23 15.95
C ALA A 43 -5.05 13.91 15.20
N GLN A 44 -6.21 13.29 15.47
CA GLN A 44 -6.67 12.12 14.73
C GLN A 44 -7.22 12.56 13.36
N VAL A 45 -6.94 11.80 12.30
CA VAL A 45 -7.49 12.04 10.96
C VAL A 45 -9.01 12.13 11.00
N SER A 46 -9.66 11.24 11.74
CA SER A 46 -11.11 11.21 11.92
C SER A 46 -11.71 12.45 12.60
N SER A 47 -10.88 13.25 13.27
CA SER A 47 -11.30 14.52 13.90
C SER A 47 -11.16 15.75 13.02
N LEU A 48 -10.41 15.64 11.91
CA LEU A 48 -10.12 16.73 10.98
C LEU A 48 -11.00 16.65 9.73
N THR A 49 -11.41 17.78 9.20
CA THR A 49 -11.86 17.88 7.80
C THR A 49 -10.66 17.77 6.86
N LEU A 50 -10.89 17.44 5.58
CA LEU A 50 -9.82 17.42 4.59
C LEU A 50 -9.09 18.78 4.51
N ALA A 51 -9.83 19.88 4.53
CA ALA A 51 -9.27 21.23 4.48
C ALA A 51 -8.37 21.53 5.69
N GLU A 52 -8.78 21.14 6.90
CA GLU A 52 -7.97 21.28 8.12
C GLU A 52 -6.71 20.43 8.04
N ALA A 53 -6.79 19.17 7.60
CA ALA A 53 -5.64 18.30 7.42
C ALA A 53 -4.65 18.83 6.37
N GLN A 54 -5.16 19.34 5.26
CA GLN A 54 -4.32 19.91 4.18
C GLN A 54 -3.70 21.27 4.51
N ALA A 55 -4.21 21.96 5.53
CA ALA A 55 -3.62 23.21 6.03
C ALA A 55 -2.38 22.98 6.91
N LEU A 56 -2.15 21.73 7.37
CA LEU A 56 -0.99 21.38 8.17
C LEU A 56 0.26 21.19 7.28
N ASP A 57 1.41 21.63 7.80
CA ASP A 57 2.70 21.39 7.15
C ASP A 57 3.14 19.95 7.42
N ALA A 58 3.13 19.11 6.39
CA ALA A 58 3.50 17.70 6.44
C ALA A 58 4.96 17.46 5.99
N CYS A 59 5.86 18.40 6.24
CA CYS A 59 7.28 18.27 5.87
C CYS A 59 8.05 17.22 6.70
N ASN A 60 7.46 16.64 7.73
CA ASN A 60 8.09 15.64 8.60
C ASN A 60 9.47 16.06 9.13
N GLY A 61 9.61 17.34 9.50
CA GLY A 61 10.87 17.93 9.96
C GLY A 61 11.94 18.17 8.88
N MET A 62 11.64 17.88 7.62
CA MET A 62 12.56 18.09 6.50
C MET A 62 12.37 19.47 5.88
N GLU A 63 13.28 20.40 6.17
CA GLU A 63 13.21 21.80 5.72
C GLU A 63 13.03 21.94 4.19
N ALA A 64 13.64 21.05 3.41
CA ALA A 64 13.51 21.03 1.94
C ALA A 64 12.08 20.81 1.45
N TYR A 65 11.20 20.29 2.29
CA TYR A 65 9.80 20.01 1.98
C TYR A 65 8.82 20.86 2.80
N ARG A 66 9.28 21.98 3.37
CA ARG A 66 8.42 22.91 4.11
C ARG A 66 7.23 23.35 3.24
N GLY A 67 6.02 23.29 3.81
CA GLY A 67 4.77 23.56 3.12
C GLY A 67 4.22 22.37 2.31
N ALA A 68 4.83 21.18 2.42
CA ALA A 68 4.24 19.95 1.90
C ALA A 68 2.93 19.66 2.61
N ARG A 69 1.95 19.14 1.86
CA ARG A 69 0.61 18.85 2.39
C ARG A 69 0.31 17.36 2.38
N LEU A 70 -0.53 16.92 3.29
CA LEU A 70 -1.16 15.61 3.22
C LEU A 70 -2.08 15.56 1.99
N PRO A 71 -1.89 14.63 1.04
CA PRO A 71 -2.71 14.59 -0.16
C PRO A 71 -4.07 13.91 0.11
N ALA A 72 -5.09 14.31 -0.65
CA ALA A 72 -6.29 13.51 -0.79
C ALA A 72 -6.04 12.38 -1.80
N LEU A 73 -6.76 11.25 -1.68
CA LEU A 73 -6.63 10.13 -2.62
C LEU A 73 -6.87 10.57 -4.08
N CYS A 74 -7.83 11.47 -4.32
CA CYS A 74 -8.12 11.97 -5.67
C CYS A 74 -6.91 12.68 -6.31
N GLU A 75 -6.07 13.36 -5.53
CA GLU A 75 -4.86 14.02 -6.03
C GLU A 75 -3.79 12.99 -6.45
N VAL A 76 -3.69 11.86 -5.73
CA VAL A 76 -2.78 10.77 -6.09
C VAL A 76 -3.30 10.02 -7.32
N LEU A 77 -4.59 9.74 -7.39
CA LEU A 77 -5.19 9.08 -8.56
C LEU A 77 -5.05 9.94 -9.83
N ASP A 78 -5.18 11.26 -9.71
CA ASP A 78 -4.96 12.17 -10.84
C ASP A 78 -3.49 12.16 -11.32
N PHE A 79 -2.54 12.16 -10.38
CA PHE A 79 -1.12 11.97 -10.70
C PHE A 79 -0.86 10.66 -11.45
N LEU A 80 -1.51 9.57 -11.09
CA LEU A 80 -1.34 8.25 -11.71
C LEU A 80 -1.92 8.17 -13.13
N LYS A 81 -2.89 9.00 -13.50
CA LYS A 81 -3.38 9.06 -14.90
C LYS A 81 -2.27 9.45 -15.88
N GLY A 82 -1.33 10.27 -15.44
CA GLY A 82 -0.23 10.75 -16.28
C GLY A 82 0.95 9.80 -16.46
N ASN A 83 0.88 8.59 -15.86
CA ASN A 83 1.97 7.61 -15.91
C ASN A 83 1.45 6.17 -15.95
N GLY A 84 2.37 5.18 -16.04
CA GLY A 84 2.05 3.76 -16.09
C GLY A 84 2.14 3.01 -14.77
N MET A 85 2.35 3.70 -13.63
CA MET A 85 2.58 3.06 -12.33
C MET A 85 1.34 2.34 -11.81
N THR A 86 1.56 1.23 -11.11
CA THR A 86 0.53 0.54 -10.33
C THR A 86 0.35 1.18 -8.95
N LEU A 87 -0.74 0.88 -8.28
CA LEU A 87 -1.05 1.40 -6.96
C LEU A 87 -1.51 0.28 -6.02
N ASN A 88 -0.89 0.18 -4.86
CA ASN A 88 -1.41 -0.54 -3.71
C ASN A 88 -2.05 0.46 -2.74
N ILE A 89 -3.33 0.29 -2.42
CA ILE A 89 -4.05 1.11 -1.43
C ILE A 89 -4.26 0.26 -0.18
N GLU A 90 -3.57 0.61 0.90
CA GLU A 90 -3.86 0.03 2.21
C GLU A 90 -5.06 0.73 2.85
N LEU A 91 -6.09 -0.05 3.21
CA LEU A 91 -7.23 0.41 3.98
C LEU A 91 -6.91 0.33 5.47
N LYS A 92 -6.70 1.47 6.13
CA LYS A 92 -6.35 1.57 7.55
C LYS A 92 -7.59 1.47 8.44
N THR A 93 -8.13 0.28 8.54
CA THR A 93 -9.36 -0.02 9.30
C THR A 93 -9.11 -0.93 10.52
N GLY A 94 -7.85 -1.07 10.95
CA GLY A 94 -7.47 -1.90 12.08
C GLY A 94 -7.78 -1.26 13.43
N GLU A 95 -7.45 0.02 13.60
CA GLU A 95 -7.69 0.78 14.84
C GLU A 95 -9.00 1.56 14.80
N VAL A 96 -9.29 2.21 13.66
CA VAL A 96 -10.54 2.95 13.42
C VAL A 96 -11.25 2.31 12.23
N LEU A 97 -12.48 1.86 12.41
CA LEU A 97 -13.20 1.11 11.37
C LEU A 97 -13.59 1.93 10.14
N TYR A 98 -13.71 3.25 10.22
CA TYR A 98 -14.08 4.16 9.13
C TYR A 98 -15.24 3.67 8.26
N PRO A 99 -16.50 3.63 8.75
CA PRO A 99 -17.62 3.12 7.98
C PRO A 99 -17.75 3.78 6.61
N GLY A 100 -17.76 2.97 5.53
CA GLY A 100 -17.85 3.43 4.15
C GLY A 100 -16.52 3.80 3.50
N LEU A 101 -15.37 3.54 4.13
CA LEU A 101 -14.06 3.78 3.52
C LEU A 101 -13.87 2.90 2.28
N GLU A 102 -14.23 1.62 2.38
CA GLU A 102 -14.07 0.63 1.31
C GLU A 102 -14.86 1.04 0.06
N GLU A 103 -16.17 1.32 0.21
CA GLU A 103 -17.02 1.74 -0.90
C GLU A 103 -16.51 3.01 -1.56
N LYS A 104 -16.23 4.03 -0.75
CA LYS A 104 -15.75 5.33 -1.28
C LYS A 104 -14.43 5.21 -2.01
N THR A 105 -13.52 4.33 -1.52
CA THR A 105 -12.22 4.12 -2.14
C THR A 105 -12.38 3.42 -3.49
N VAL A 106 -13.13 2.33 -3.54
CA VAL A 106 -13.41 1.60 -4.78
C VAL A 106 -14.12 2.48 -5.81
N GLU A 107 -15.19 3.17 -5.42
CA GLU A 107 -15.92 4.09 -6.29
C GLU A 107 -15.03 5.21 -6.85
N MET A 108 -14.13 5.75 -6.02
CA MET A 108 -13.19 6.78 -6.47
C MET A 108 -12.22 6.23 -7.51
N VAL A 109 -11.63 5.05 -7.28
CA VAL A 109 -10.72 4.39 -8.22
C VAL A 109 -11.41 4.13 -9.57
N HIS A 110 -12.65 3.63 -9.56
CA HIS A 110 -13.45 3.42 -10.77
C HIS A 110 -13.70 4.73 -11.53
N ARG A 111 -14.10 5.79 -10.81
CA ARG A 111 -14.34 7.12 -11.40
C ARG A 111 -13.10 7.69 -12.08
N PHE A 112 -11.90 7.36 -11.58
CA PHE A 112 -10.63 7.76 -12.19
C PHE A 112 -10.18 6.84 -13.33
N GLY A 113 -10.86 5.69 -13.56
CA GLY A 113 -10.53 4.72 -14.61
C GLY A 113 -9.24 3.95 -14.34
N LEU A 114 -8.91 3.70 -13.05
CA LEU A 114 -7.65 3.08 -12.63
C LEU A 114 -7.82 1.67 -12.04
N ALA A 115 -9.02 1.08 -12.08
CA ALA A 115 -9.31 -0.21 -11.44
C ALA A 115 -8.34 -1.33 -11.83
N ASP A 116 -7.92 -1.40 -13.09
CA ASP A 116 -7.00 -2.43 -13.58
C ASP A 116 -5.58 -2.32 -12.99
N ARG A 117 -5.20 -1.13 -12.50
CA ARG A 117 -3.86 -0.82 -11.96
C ARG A 117 -3.81 -0.76 -10.44
N VAL A 118 -4.95 -0.97 -9.75
CA VAL A 118 -5.05 -0.88 -8.29
C VAL A 118 -5.19 -2.27 -7.69
N LEU A 119 -4.48 -2.47 -6.57
CA LEU A 119 -4.67 -3.56 -5.62
C LEU A 119 -5.00 -2.94 -4.26
N TYR A 120 -5.96 -3.52 -3.55
CA TYR A 120 -6.33 -3.08 -2.20
C TYR A 120 -5.72 -4.04 -1.18
N SER A 121 -5.11 -3.49 -0.14
CA SER A 121 -4.56 -4.28 0.95
C SER A 121 -5.06 -3.78 2.31
N SER A 122 -5.02 -4.63 3.32
CA SER A 122 -5.36 -4.29 4.69
C SER A 122 -4.87 -5.36 5.66
N PHE A 123 -4.54 -4.97 6.89
CA PHE A 123 -4.43 -5.89 8.05
C PHE A 123 -5.82 -6.33 8.54
N ASN A 124 -6.85 -5.53 8.33
CA ASN A 124 -8.23 -5.92 8.55
C ASN A 124 -8.77 -6.63 7.31
N HIS A 125 -8.59 -7.94 7.23
CA HIS A 125 -9.01 -8.72 6.06
C HIS A 125 -10.53 -8.68 5.82
N TYR A 126 -11.34 -8.30 6.82
CA TYR A 126 -12.77 -8.07 6.61
C TYR A 126 -13.04 -6.89 5.68
N SER A 127 -12.23 -5.84 5.71
CA SER A 127 -12.31 -4.74 4.75
C SER A 127 -12.10 -5.22 3.30
N LEU A 128 -11.22 -6.20 3.08
CA LEU A 128 -11.02 -6.77 1.75
C LEU A 128 -12.23 -7.58 1.28
N VAL A 129 -12.96 -8.21 2.20
CA VAL A 129 -14.26 -8.83 1.89
C VAL A 129 -15.29 -7.78 1.50
N LEU A 130 -15.29 -6.61 2.15
CA LEU A 130 -16.18 -5.49 1.79
C LEU A 130 -15.80 -4.91 0.43
N VAL A 131 -14.51 -4.70 0.13
CA VAL A 131 -14.02 -4.30 -1.21
C VAL A 131 -14.60 -5.22 -2.29
N ARG A 132 -14.49 -6.55 -2.11
CA ARG A 132 -15.03 -7.54 -3.06
C ARG A 132 -16.56 -7.57 -3.16
N LYS A 133 -17.28 -7.08 -2.16
CA LYS A 133 -18.73 -6.89 -2.26
C LYS A 133 -19.08 -5.70 -3.15
N VAL A 134 -18.26 -4.64 -3.13
CA VAL A 134 -18.45 -3.45 -3.97
C VAL A 134 -18.01 -3.71 -5.40
N ASP A 135 -16.82 -4.31 -5.55
CA ASP A 135 -16.26 -4.72 -6.85
C ASP A 135 -15.75 -6.16 -6.79
N PRO A 136 -16.51 -7.14 -7.34
CA PRO A 136 -16.09 -8.53 -7.38
C PRO A 136 -14.78 -8.80 -8.16
N GLN A 137 -14.32 -7.86 -9.00
CA GLN A 137 -13.10 -7.96 -9.78
C GLN A 137 -11.90 -7.25 -9.14
N ALA A 138 -12.12 -6.52 -8.02
CA ALA A 138 -11.05 -5.83 -7.32
C ALA A 138 -9.94 -6.80 -6.92
N LYS A 139 -8.68 -6.45 -7.16
CA LYS A 139 -7.52 -7.21 -6.68
C LYS A 139 -7.30 -6.91 -5.21
N ILE A 140 -7.10 -7.97 -4.41
CA ILE A 140 -6.89 -7.83 -2.96
C ILE A 140 -5.63 -8.55 -2.50
N GLY A 141 -4.91 -7.94 -1.54
CA GLY A 141 -3.70 -8.45 -0.92
C GLY A 141 -3.81 -8.47 0.61
N LEU A 142 -3.45 -9.60 1.22
CA LEU A 142 -3.60 -9.83 2.65
C LEU A 142 -2.34 -9.39 3.40
N LEU A 143 -2.41 -8.28 4.14
CA LEU A 143 -1.32 -7.83 5.03
C LEU A 143 -1.29 -8.65 6.31
N TYR A 144 -0.09 -9.08 6.73
CA TYR A 144 0.13 -9.72 8.03
C TYR A 144 1.60 -9.60 8.46
N SER A 145 1.81 -9.60 9.77
CA SER A 145 3.14 -9.50 10.41
C SER A 145 3.59 -10.80 11.10
N GLU A 146 2.66 -11.70 11.39
CA GLU A 146 2.91 -12.95 12.09
C GLU A 146 3.29 -14.09 11.14
N ALA A 147 4.07 -15.06 11.63
CA ALA A 147 4.34 -16.30 10.91
C ALA A 147 3.05 -17.14 10.83
N MET A 148 2.38 -17.10 9.69
CA MET A 148 1.15 -17.85 9.45
C MET A 148 1.43 -19.29 9.03
N VAL A 149 0.64 -20.24 9.56
CA VAL A 149 0.58 -21.60 9.05
C VAL A 149 -0.26 -21.61 7.78
N ASP A 150 0.36 -22.05 6.67
CA ASP A 150 -0.30 -22.20 5.37
C ASP A 150 -1.00 -20.93 4.85
N PRO A 151 -0.28 -19.79 4.71
CA PRO A 151 -0.88 -18.53 4.28
C PRO A 151 -1.53 -18.62 2.90
N ALA A 152 -1.05 -19.53 2.05
CA ALA A 152 -1.61 -19.76 0.72
C ALA A 152 -3.03 -20.32 0.77
N LEU A 153 -3.30 -21.25 1.69
CA LEU A 153 -4.65 -21.81 1.88
C LEU A 153 -5.63 -20.74 2.35
N TYR A 154 -5.18 -19.89 3.27
CA TYR A 154 -5.99 -18.76 3.73
C TYR A 154 -6.27 -17.75 2.62
N ALA A 155 -5.26 -17.43 1.81
CA ALA A 155 -5.44 -16.57 0.65
C ALA A 155 -6.45 -17.15 -0.37
N GLN A 156 -6.37 -18.45 -0.64
CA GLN A 156 -7.35 -19.15 -1.50
C GLN A 156 -8.78 -19.09 -0.92
N HIS A 157 -8.92 -19.26 0.39
CA HIS A 157 -10.23 -19.18 1.07
C HIS A 157 -10.90 -17.82 0.85
N LEU A 158 -10.13 -16.73 0.92
CA LEU A 158 -10.60 -15.38 0.66
C LEU A 158 -10.57 -15.00 -0.84
N ARG A 159 -10.09 -15.90 -1.71
CA ARG A 159 -9.83 -15.63 -3.14
C ARG A 159 -8.93 -14.40 -3.35
N ALA A 160 -7.96 -14.22 -2.45
CA ALA A 160 -7.01 -13.11 -2.54
C ALA A 160 -6.02 -13.31 -3.69
N ASP A 161 -5.64 -12.23 -4.34
CA ASP A 161 -4.68 -12.22 -5.45
C ASP A 161 -3.24 -12.31 -4.95
N ALA A 162 -2.99 -11.75 -3.76
CA ALA A 162 -1.66 -11.69 -3.16
C ALA A 162 -1.69 -11.84 -1.64
N ILE A 163 -0.57 -12.27 -1.08
CA ILE A 163 -0.22 -12.06 0.33
C ILE A 163 0.81 -10.93 0.42
N HIS A 164 0.68 -10.11 1.47
CA HIS A 164 1.60 -9.02 1.80
C HIS A 164 2.23 -9.30 3.17
N PRO A 165 3.21 -10.21 3.26
CA PRO A 165 3.85 -10.60 4.50
C PRO A 165 4.88 -9.57 4.98
N GLU A 166 5.07 -9.47 6.28
CA GLU A 166 6.35 -9.01 6.80
C GLU A 166 7.43 -9.98 6.26
N TYR A 167 8.45 -9.49 5.54
CA TYR A 167 9.30 -10.30 4.66
C TYR A 167 10.05 -11.44 5.35
N ARG A 168 10.39 -11.30 6.65
CA ARG A 168 11.07 -12.35 7.41
C ARG A 168 10.18 -13.57 7.65
N THR A 169 8.87 -13.42 7.62
CA THR A 169 7.91 -14.52 7.76
C THR A 169 7.95 -15.49 6.57
N LEU A 170 8.51 -15.07 5.42
CA LEU A 170 8.73 -15.93 4.26
C LEU A 170 9.76 -17.05 4.51
N ALA A 171 10.57 -16.96 5.58
CA ALA A 171 11.44 -18.02 6.02
C ALA A 171 10.69 -19.23 6.64
N VAL A 172 9.39 -19.12 6.89
CA VAL A 172 8.58 -20.25 7.38
C VAL A 172 8.55 -21.35 6.32
N PRO A 173 8.91 -22.60 6.69
CA PRO A 173 8.93 -23.70 5.74
C PRO A 173 7.60 -23.91 5.02
N GLY A 174 7.63 -23.98 3.70
CA GLY A 174 6.45 -24.22 2.87
C GLY A 174 5.63 -22.98 2.50
N ALA A 175 5.89 -21.81 3.09
CA ALA A 175 5.11 -20.59 2.81
C ALA A 175 5.23 -20.17 1.33
N VAL A 176 6.46 -20.05 0.81
CA VAL A 176 6.72 -19.66 -0.58
C VAL A 176 6.21 -20.73 -1.56
N GLU A 177 6.52 -21.99 -1.32
CA GLU A 177 6.09 -23.13 -2.15
C GLU A 177 4.56 -23.27 -2.15
N GLY A 178 3.90 -23.02 -1.02
CA GLY A 178 2.45 -22.98 -0.91
C GLY A 178 1.84 -21.93 -1.82
N CYS A 179 2.35 -20.71 -1.76
CA CYS A 179 1.89 -19.61 -2.62
C CYS A 179 2.13 -19.91 -4.11
N LYS A 180 3.29 -20.46 -4.48
CA LYS A 180 3.57 -20.87 -5.86
C LYS A 180 2.57 -21.90 -6.37
N ARG A 181 2.27 -22.96 -5.58
CA ARG A 181 1.28 -23.99 -5.95
C ARG A 181 -0.13 -23.44 -6.08
N ALA A 182 -0.49 -22.49 -5.20
CA ALA A 182 -1.79 -21.87 -5.15
C ALA A 182 -1.99 -20.72 -6.17
N ASN A 183 -0.93 -20.35 -6.91
CA ASN A 183 -0.89 -19.16 -7.77
C ASN A 183 -1.27 -17.87 -7.03
N VAL A 184 -0.81 -17.74 -5.77
CA VAL A 184 -0.96 -16.55 -4.92
C VAL A 184 0.33 -15.75 -5.01
N ARG A 185 0.24 -14.48 -5.34
CA ARG A 185 1.38 -13.57 -5.47
C ARG A 185 1.95 -13.21 -4.10
N ILE A 186 3.22 -12.81 -4.05
CA ILE A 186 3.91 -12.44 -2.82
C ILE A 186 4.46 -11.03 -2.98
N HIS A 187 4.00 -10.10 -2.11
CA HIS A 187 4.41 -8.70 -2.05
C HIS A 187 4.93 -8.37 -0.65
N PRO A 188 6.18 -8.73 -0.30
CA PRO A 188 6.74 -8.53 1.04
C PRO A 188 7.04 -7.07 1.34
N TRP A 189 6.90 -6.70 2.61
CA TRP A 189 7.13 -5.37 3.17
C TRP A 189 7.87 -5.43 4.51
N THR A 190 8.52 -4.39 5.02
CA THR A 190 9.14 -3.30 4.29
C THR A 190 10.61 -3.65 4.11
N VAL A 191 11.03 -3.90 2.90
CA VAL A 191 12.35 -4.46 2.57
C VAL A 191 13.28 -3.32 2.21
N ASN A 192 14.17 -2.93 3.12
CA ASN A 192 15.05 -1.78 2.94
C ASN A 192 16.53 -2.14 2.76
N ALA A 193 16.97 -3.33 3.21
CA ALA A 193 18.34 -3.76 3.03
C ALA A 193 18.54 -4.41 1.65
N GLU A 194 19.61 -4.02 0.95
CA GLU A 194 19.93 -4.57 -0.38
C GLU A 194 20.14 -6.09 -0.36
N SER A 195 20.72 -6.63 0.73
CA SER A 195 20.91 -8.08 0.90
C SER A 195 19.57 -8.83 0.89
N ASP A 196 18.54 -8.26 1.54
CA ASP A 196 17.22 -8.87 1.62
C ASP A 196 16.49 -8.76 0.27
N MET A 197 16.63 -7.62 -0.43
CA MET A 197 16.12 -7.48 -1.79
C MET A 197 16.71 -8.52 -2.74
N ARG A 198 18.02 -8.77 -2.68
CA ARG A 198 18.70 -9.80 -3.47
C ARG A 198 18.20 -11.21 -3.16
N ALA A 199 18.00 -11.53 -1.88
CA ALA A 199 17.44 -12.80 -1.46
C ALA A 199 16.01 -13.02 -2.01
N LEU A 200 15.19 -11.97 -2.01
CA LEU A 200 13.83 -12.01 -2.53
C LEU A 200 13.76 -12.17 -4.06
N CYS A 201 14.77 -11.72 -4.80
CA CYS A 201 14.86 -12.00 -6.24
C CYS A 201 15.06 -13.51 -6.54
N GLY A 202 15.50 -14.30 -5.57
CA GLY A 202 15.66 -15.76 -5.69
C GLY A 202 14.37 -16.58 -5.47
N ILE A 203 13.24 -15.91 -5.11
CA ILE A 203 11.95 -16.56 -4.90
C ILE A 203 10.90 -15.95 -5.84
N PRO A 204 9.76 -16.61 -6.06
CA PRO A 204 8.68 -16.08 -6.93
C PRO A 204 7.93 -14.91 -6.27
N CYS A 205 8.64 -13.82 -6.03
CA CYS A 205 8.14 -12.56 -5.50
C CYS A 205 7.75 -11.65 -6.68
N GLU A 206 6.50 -11.16 -6.72
CA GLU A 206 6.04 -10.32 -7.83
C GLU A 206 6.38 -8.85 -7.60
N ALA A 207 6.38 -8.39 -6.35
CA ALA A 207 6.72 -7.02 -5.99
C ALA A 207 7.50 -6.98 -4.68
N ILE A 208 8.31 -5.96 -4.48
CA ILE A 208 9.01 -5.65 -3.21
C ILE A 208 8.55 -4.27 -2.76
N ILE A 209 7.96 -4.18 -1.58
CA ILE A 209 7.55 -2.91 -0.97
C ILE A 209 8.72 -2.37 -0.14
N THR A 210 9.21 -1.18 -0.52
CA THR A 210 10.45 -0.59 0.03
C THR A 210 10.40 0.93 0.10
N ASN A 211 11.19 1.52 1.00
CA ASN A 211 11.47 2.96 1.05
C ASN A 211 12.63 3.37 0.11
N HIS A 212 13.30 2.41 -0.55
CA HIS A 212 14.47 2.61 -1.40
C HIS A 212 14.24 2.05 -2.81
N PRO A 213 13.30 2.63 -3.60
CA PRO A 213 12.94 2.08 -4.91
C PRO A 213 14.10 2.12 -5.93
N ASP A 214 15.01 3.07 -5.81
CA ASP A 214 16.23 3.16 -6.61
C ASP A 214 17.17 1.96 -6.39
N ILE A 215 17.36 1.55 -5.14
CA ILE A 215 18.14 0.36 -4.79
C ILE A 215 17.44 -0.90 -5.29
N ALA A 216 16.13 -1.02 -5.01
CA ALA A 216 15.34 -2.17 -5.44
C ALA A 216 15.33 -2.31 -6.97
N ARG A 217 15.17 -1.21 -7.72
CA ARG A 217 15.20 -1.24 -9.19
C ARG A 217 16.55 -1.77 -9.70
N ARG A 218 17.67 -1.26 -9.17
CA ARG A 218 19.00 -1.75 -9.54
C ARG A 218 19.17 -3.25 -9.28
N VAL A 219 18.77 -3.71 -8.08
CA VAL A 219 18.89 -5.13 -7.70
C VAL A 219 18.05 -6.03 -8.61
N VAL A 220 16.83 -5.65 -8.92
CA VAL A 220 15.94 -6.40 -9.82
C VAL A 220 16.51 -6.44 -11.23
N ASP A 221 17.01 -5.32 -11.76
CA ASP A 221 17.60 -5.25 -13.10
C ASP A 221 18.87 -6.12 -13.22
N GLU A 222 19.67 -6.19 -12.15
CA GLU A 222 20.84 -7.08 -12.10
C GLU A 222 20.42 -8.56 -12.07
N ALA A 223 19.42 -8.92 -11.27
CA ALA A 223 18.92 -10.30 -11.16
C ALA A 223 18.27 -10.81 -12.46
N GLN A 224 17.64 -9.92 -13.25
CA GLN A 224 17.04 -10.29 -14.54
C GLN A 224 18.06 -10.51 -15.67
N LYS A 225 19.31 -10.06 -15.49
CA LYS A 225 20.40 -10.22 -16.46
C LYS A 225 21.27 -11.43 -16.19
N ALA A 226 21.14 -12.06 -15.00
CA ALA A 226 21.92 -13.20 -14.54
C ALA A 226 21.26 -14.52 -14.92
#